data_2b5a837adb3228315b659b8d4370939f
#
_entry.id   2b5a837adb3228315b659b8d4370939f
#
_cell.length_a   1.000
_cell.length_b   1.000
_cell.length_c   1.000
_cell.angle_alpha   90.00
_cell.angle_beta   90.00
_cell.angle_gamma   90.00
#
_symmetry.space_group_name_H-M   'P 1'
#
loop_
_entity.id
_entity.type
_entity.pdbx_description
1 polymer ?
#
loop_
_entity_poly.entity_id
_entity_poly.type
_entity_poly.pdbx_seq_one_letter_code
_entity_poly.pdbx_strand_id
1 'polypeptide(L)'
;MKEEFITFEKFSDQNSAKELGKLIAEQNIEFLLENNSFNFDPSFANNGFGKEYCIKLKKSDFEKANKVLADKSETEINDIDKDYYLLGFSEDELIEVISKNDEWNKFDVSLAKKLLKEKGKEITPERIEVIRQQRILELSKPEEDQKVYIILGYLSAFLGGLLGIFIGWHLLTYKKTLPNGSRIYAYSENDRKQGNRILIIGGIFLVFWIIIRIL
;
A
#
# COMPACT_ATOMS: atom_id res chain seq x y z
N MET A 1 10.11 -22.18 7.38
CA MET A 1 9.41 -20.94 7.77
C MET A 1 8.13 -20.89 6.95
N LYS A 2 6.94 -20.70 7.57
CA LYS A 2 5.72 -20.44 6.79
C LYS A 2 5.88 -19.09 6.11
N GLU A 3 5.75 -19.03 4.78
CA GLU A 3 5.73 -17.77 4.04
C GLU A 3 4.54 -16.94 4.49
N GLU A 4 4.78 -15.67 4.80
CA GLU A 4 3.75 -14.73 5.23
C GLU A 4 2.91 -14.29 4.04
N PHE A 5 1.57 -14.31 4.19
CA PHE A 5 0.66 -13.72 3.23
C PHE A 5 0.61 -12.21 3.41
N ILE A 6 0.92 -11.47 2.36
CA ILE A 6 1.05 -10.02 2.34
C ILE A 6 -0.05 -9.44 1.47
N THR A 7 -0.62 -8.29 1.85
CA THR A 7 -1.64 -7.62 1.05
C THR A 7 -1.09 -7.28 -0.33
N PHE A 8 -1.75 -7.81 -1.35
CA PHE A 8 -1.45 -7.59 -2.76
C PHE A 8 -2.33 -6.50 -3.35
N GLU A 9 -3.65 -6.59 -3.13
CA GLU A 9 -4.63 -5.63 -3.65
C GLU A 9 -5.76 -5.41 -2.64
N LYS A 10 -6.36 -4.21 -2.64
CA LYS A 10 -7.46 -3.82 -1.77
C LYS A 10 -8.66 -3.37 -2.60
N PHE A 11 -9.85 -3.73 -2.16
CA PHE A 11 -11.10 -3.43 -2.83
C PHE A 11 -12.12 -2.86 -1.83
N SER A 12 -12.95 -1.93 -2.32
CA SER A 12 -14.10 -1.41 -1.57
C SER A 12 -15.33 -2.31 -1.67
N ASP A 13 -15.36 -3.24 -2.65
CA ASP A 13 -16.45 -4.19 -2.85
C ASP A 13 -15.94 -5.64 -2.90
N GLN A 14 -16.81 -6.56 -2.46
CA GLN A 14 -16.49 -7.98 -2.36
C GLN A 14 -16.43 -8.68 -3.72
N ASN A 15 -17.19 -8.21 -4.71
CA ASN A 15 -17.29 -8.90 -5.99
C ASN A 15 -15.98 -8.73 -6.77
N SER A 16 -15.45 -7.51 -6.84
CA SER A 16 -14.15 -7.23 -7.46
C SER A 16 -13.02 -8.03 -6.81
N ALA A 17 -13.02 -8.12 -5.47
CA ALA A 17 -12.05 -8.96 -4.75
C ALA A 17 -12.19 -10.45 -5.12
N LYS A 18 -13.41 -10.97 -5.21
CA LYS A 18 -13.67 -12.37 -5.62
C LYS A 18 -13.29 -12.64 -7.08
N GLU A 19 -13.52 -11.68 -7.97
CA GLU A 19 -13.14 -11.80 -9.39
C GLU A 19 -11.62 -11.91 -9.53
N LEU A 20 -10.87 -11.04 -8.86
CA LEU A 20 -9.43 -11.16 -8.82
C LEU A 20 -8.99 -12.49 -8.20
N GLY A 21 -9.61 -12.92 -7.10
CA GLY A 21 -9.31 -14.20 -6.47
C GLY A 21 -9.49 -15.38 -7.41
N LYS A 22 -10.57 -15.42 -8.21
CA LYS A 22 -10.78 -16.45 -9.22
C LYS A 22 -9.70 -16.45 -10.29
N LEU A 23 -9.36 -15.27 -10.83
CA LEU A 23 -8.34 -15.12 -11.84
C LEU A 23 -6.97 -15.62 -11.35
N ILE A 24 -6.62 -15.31 -10.10
CA ILE A 24 -5.38 -15.76 -9.44
C ILE A 24 -5.40 -17.27 -9.24
N ALA A 25 -6.53 -17.83 -8.79
CA ALA A 25 -6.70 -19.27 -8.57
C ALA A 25 -6.54 -20.09 -9.87
N GLU A 26 -7.07 -19.60 -11.00
CA GLU A 26 -6.93 -20.23 -12.31
C GLU A 26 -5.45 -20.40 -12.74
N GLN A 27 -4.57 -19.57 -12.20
CA GLN A 27 -3.12 -19.63 -12.43
C GLN A 27 -2.36 -20.44 -11.39
N ASN A 28 -3.07 -21.20 -10.52
CA ASN A 28 -2.50 -21.97 -9.41
C ASN A 28 -1.67 -21.12 -8.44
N ILE A 29 -2.12 -19.89 -8.17
CA ILE A 29 -1.56 -19.00 -7.16
C ILE A 29 -2.43 -19.08 -5.91
N GLU A 30 -1.83 -19.42 -4.78
CA GLU A 30 -2.51 -19.46 -3.49
C GLU A 30 -2.76 -18.05 -2.98
N PHE A 31 -3.99 -17.76 -2.54
CA PHE A 31 -4.36 -16.45 -2.00
C PHE A 31 -5.25 -16.56 -0.76
N LEU A 32 -5.27 -15.49 0.03
CA LEU A 32 -6.23 -15.28 1.10
C LEU A 32 -7.11 -14.06 0.78
N LEU A 33 -8.41 -14.23 0.89
CA LEU A 33 -9.38 -13.12 0.85
C LEU A 33 -9.75 -12.75 2.29
N GLU A 34 -9.32 -11.57 2.72
CA GLU A 34 -9.60 -11.04 4.04
C GLU A 34 -10.63 -9.90 3.97
N ASN A 35 -11.58 -9.90 4.89
CA ASN A 35 -12.52 -8.81 5.06
C ASN A 35 -12.08 -7.97 6.27
N ASN A 36 -11.49 -6.81 6.01
CA ASN A 36 -11.04 -5.85 7.01
C ASN A 36 -12.05 -4.70 7.20
N SER A 37 -13.30 -4.91 6.75
CA SER A 37 -14.35 -3.91 6.92
C SER A 37 -14.58 -3.63 8.40
N PHE A 38 -14.53 -2.37 8.80
CA PHE A 38 -14.87 -1.97 10.15
C PHE A 38 -16.38 -2.15 10.36
N ASN A 39 -16.76 -3.05 11.27
CA ASN A 39 -18.12 -3.14 11.77
C ASN A 39 -18.35 -2.00 12.77
N PHE A 40 -18.49 -0.78 12.27
CA PHE A 40 -18.94 0.34 13.11
C PHE A 40 -20.46 0.43 13.09
N ASP A 41 -21.03 0.93 14.19
CA ASP A 41 -22.47 1.01 14.47
C ASP A 41 -23.32 1.43 13.25
N PRO A 42 -24.39 0.68 12.90
CA PRO A 42 -25.25 0.96 11.75
C PRO A 42 -25.94 2.33 11.75
N SER A 43 -26.00 3.01 12.90
CA SER A 43 -26.66 4.31 13.03
C SER A 43 -25.92 5.47 12.33
N PHE A 44 -24.62 5.30 12.00
CA PHE A 44 -23.82 6.29 11.31
C PHE A 44 -23.37 5.88 9.89
N ALA A 45 -23.65 4.67 9.43
CA ALA A 45 -23.01 4.07 8.27
C ALA A 45 -23.98 3.58 7.19
N ASN A 46 -24.79 4.48 6.65
CA ASN A 46 -25.39 4.19 5.33
C ASN A 46 -24.47 4.61 4.16
N ASN A 47 -23.23 4.98 4.45
CA ASN A 47 -22.20 5.30 3.48
C ASN A 47 -21.25 4.13 3.41
N GLY A 48 -20.97 3.61 2.21
CA GLY A 48 -20.04 2.50 1.93
C GLY A 48 -18.57 2.77 2.33
N PHE A 49 -18.32 3.79 3.15
CA PHE A 49 -17.07 4.11 3.79
C PHE A 49 -16.76 3.10 4.88
N GLY A 50 -15.72 2.29 4.68
CA GLY A 50 -15.25 1.34 5.69
C GLY A 50 -15.30 -0.13 5.27
N LYS A 51 -15.76 -0.45 4.05
CA LYS A 51 -15.62 -1.81 3.50
C LYS A 51 -14.25 -1.93 2.84
N GLU A 52 -13.43 -2.82 3.35
CA GLU A 52 -12.13 -3.14 2.78
C GLU A 52 -11.97 -4.65 2.65
N TYR A 53 -11.79 -5.12 1.43
CA TYR A 53 -11.50 -6.52 1.11
C TYR A 53 -10.09 -6.61 0.56
N CYS A 54 -9.25 -7.44 1.19
CA CYS A 54 -7.85 -7.58 0.80
C CYS A 54 -7.61 -8.95 0.18
N ILE A 55 -7.00 -8.98 -1.01
CA ILE A 55 -6.34 -10.17 -1.53
C ILE A 55 -4.91 -10.18 -1.03
N LYS A 56 -4.52 -11.26 -0.36
CA LYS A 56 -3.16 -11.47 0.15
C LYS A 56 -2.50 -12.62 -0.57
N LEU A 57 -1.23 -12.45 -0.92
CA LEU A 57 -0.40 -13.44 -1.61
C LEU A 57 0.91 -13.65 -0.85
N LYS A 58 1.57 -14.76 -1.14
CA LYS A 58 2.98 -14.94 -0.77
C LYS A 58 3.84 -13.99 -1.60
N LYS A 59 4.92 -13.49 -1.00
CA LYS A 59 5.83 -12.56 -1.69
C LYS A 59 6.35 -13.13 -3.02
N SER A 60 6.65 -14.43 -3.05
CA SER A 60 7.10 -15.15 -4.27
C SER A 60 6.13 -15.07 -5.44
N ASP A 61 4.84 -14.88 -5.17
CA ASP A 61 3.78 -14.93 -6.17
C ASP A 61 3.37 -13.54 -6.69
N PHE A 62 3.88 -12.46 -6.09
CA PHE A 62 3.54 -11.08 -6.47
C PHE A 62 3.81 -10.79 -7.95
N GLU A 63 4.97 -11.22 -8.45
CA GLU A 63 5.35 -10.98 -9.84
C GLU A 63 4.47 -11.75 -10.81
N LYS A 64 4.19 -13.03 -10.50
CA LYS A 64 3.30 -13.86 -11.30
C LYS A 64 1.88 -13.29 -11.34
N ALA A 65 1.33 -12.86 -10.19
CA ALA A 65 0.02 -12.23 -10.11
C ALA A 65 -0.06 -10.91 -10.89
N ASN A 66 0.97 -10.06 -10.81
CA ASN A 66 1.04 -8.84 -11.59
C ASN A 66 1.05 -9.10 -13.10
N LYS A 67 1.73 -10.17 -13.56
CA LYS A 67 1.72 -10.58 -14.97
C LYS A 67 0.32 -11.01 -15.40
N VAL A 68 -0.37 -11.83 -14.60
CA VAL A 68 -1.75 -12.28 -14.88
C VAL A 68 -2.71 -11.09 -15.05
N LEU A 69 -2.58 -10.08 -14.18
CA LEU A 69 -3.38 -8.86 -14.30
C LEU A 69 -3.05 -8.05 -15.55
N ALA A 70 -1.76 -7.98 -15.93
CA ALA A 70 -1.35 -7.29 -17.15
C ALA A 70 -1.89 -8.01 -18.39
N ASP A 71 -1.78 -9.34 -18.47
CA ASP A 71 -2.27 -10.15 -19.58
C ASP A 71 -3.81 -10.00 -19.75
N LYS A 72 -4.56 -9.98 -18.63
CA LYS A 72 -6.00 -9.69 -18.65
C LYS A 72 -6.28 -8.30 -19.21
N SER A 73 -5.59 -7.30 -18.71
CA SER A 73 -5.76 -5.91 -19.14
C SER A 73 -5.46 -5.73 -20.64
N GLU A 74 -4.48 -6.44 -21.19
CA GLU A 74 -4.16 -6.39 -22.63
C GLU A 74 -5.31 -6.90 -23.50
N THR A 75 -6.11 -7.86 -23.01
CA THR A 75 -7.29 -8.34 -23.75
C THR A 75 -8.44 -7.33 -23.73
N GLU A 76 -8.61 -6.60 -22.63
CA GLU A 76 -9.67 -5.59 -22.45
C GLU A 76 -9.41 -4.30 -23.26
N ILE A 77 -8.14 -4.00 -23.59
CA ILE A 77 -7.72 -2.78 -24.33
C ILE A 77 -8.33 -2.69 -25.75
N ASN A 78 -8.87 -3.76 -26.31
CA ASN A 78 -9.42 -3.74 -27.67
C ASN A 78 -10.83 -3.13 -27.76
N ASP A 79 -11.52 -2.91 -26.65
CA ASP A 79 -12.88 -2.39 -26.56
C ASP A 79 -12.92 -1.09 -25.71
N ILE A 80 -12.07 -0.12 -26.07
CA ILE A 80 -11.95 1.14 -25.32
C ILE A 80 -12.97 2.14 -25.85
N ASP A 81 -13.65 2.84 -24.91
CA ASP A 81 -14.48 3.99 -25.23
C ASP A 81 -13.61 5.11 -25.88
N LYS A 82 -14.15 5.74 -26.95
CA LYS A 82 -13.47 6.80 -27.69
C LYS A 82 -13.17 8.03 -26.83
N ASP A 83 -13.90 8.21 -25.75
CA ASP A 83 -13.75 9.33 -24.82
C ASP A 83 -12.90 8.95 -23.59
N TYR A 84 -12.15 7.82 -23.63
CA TYR A 84 -11.33 7.41 -22.51
C TYR A 84 -10.19 8.41 -22.25
N TYR A 85 -10.06 8.86 -21.00
CA TYR A 85 -9.21 10.00 -20.62
C TYR A 85 -7.72 9.86 -21.02
N LEU A 86 -7.15 8.63 -20.98
CA LEU A 86 -5.76 8.42 -21.39
C LEU A 86 -5.49 8.72 -22.87
N LEU A 87 -6.51 8.70 -23.74
CA LEU A 87 -6.35 9.00 -25.16
C LEU A 87 -5.91 10.44 -25.39
N GLY A 88 -6.19 11.34 -24.43
CA GLY A 88 -5.75 12.73 -24.43
C GLY A 88 -4.35 12.98 -23.85
N PHE A 89 -3.68 11.96 -23.30
CA PHE A 89 -2.41 12.14 -22.61
C PHE A 89 -1.25 12.35 -23.59
N SER A 90 -0.33 13.25 -23.19
CA SER A 90 0.95 13.45 -23.85
C SER A 90 1.88 12.23 -23.65
N GLU A 91 2.98 12.18 -24.40
CA GLU A 91 3.99 11.11 -24.25
C GLU A 91 4.56 11.07 -22.82
N ASP A 92 4.86 12.22 -22.23
CA ASP A 92 5.42 12.33 -20.89
C ASP A 92 4.43 11.84 -19.83
N GLU A 93 3.15 12.19 -19.95
CA GLU A 93 2.09 11.69 -19.06
C GLU A 93 1.90 10.18 -19.17
N LEU A 94 1.95 9.61 -20.37
CA LEU A 94 1.90 8.17 -20.58
C LEU A 94 3.12 7.45 -19.96
N ILE A 95 4.31 8.05 -20.05
CA ILE A 95 5.52 7.54 -19.41
C ILE A 95 5.36 7.63 -17.88
N GLU A 96 4.76 8.68 -17.35
CA GLU A 96 4.48 8.81 -15.91
C GLU A 96 3.54 7.71 -15.43
N VAL A 97 2.45 7.39 -16.15
CA VAL A 97 1.54 6.27 -15.85
C VAL A 97 2.33 4.96 -15.74
N ILE A 98 3.25 4.69 -16.67
CA ILE A 98 4.05 3.47 -16.65
C ILE A 98 5.04 3.48 -15.48
N SER A 99 5.64 4.62 -15.18
CA SER A 99 6.64 4.75 -14.11
C SER A 99 6.04 4.62 -12.71
N LYS A 100 4.82 5.12 -12.53
CA LYS A 100 4.04 5.07 -11.29
C LYS A 100 2.97 3.98 -11.32
N ASN A 101 3.29 2.82 -11.84
CA ASN A 101 2.36 1.70 -12.05
C ASN A 101 1.68 1.16 -10.77
N ASP A 102 2.14 1.59 -9.61
CA ASP A 102 1.57 1.32 -8.30
C ASP A 102 0.43 2.28 -7.93
N GLU A 103 0.34 3.45 -8.59
CA GLU A 103 -0.70 4.46 -8.41
C GLU A 103 -1.84 4.32 -9.42
N TRP A 104 -1.61 3.58 -10.52
CA TRP A 104 -2.55 3.39 -11.61
C TRP A 104 -3.09 1.97 -11.66
N ASN A 105 -4.31 1.80 -12.17
CA ASN A 105 -4.84 0.46 -12.41
C ASN A 105 -4.07 -0.23 -13.56
N LYS A 106 -4.13 -1.56 -13.61
CA LYS A 106 -3.35 -2.33 -14.59
C LYS A 106 -3.80 -2.10 -16.03
N PHE A 107 -5.08 -1.80 -16.23
CA PHE A 107 -5.62 -1.45 -17.54
C PHE A 107 -4.99 -0.15 -18.06
N ASP A 108 -4.93 0.90 -17.24
CA ASP A 108 -4.33 2.17 -17.62
C ASP A 108 -2.84 2.03 -17.98
N VAL A 109 -2.11 1.26 -17.19
CA VAL A 109 -0.68 1.00 -17.47
C VAL A 109 -0.49 0.24 -18.79
N SER A 110 -1.34 -0.75 -19.08
CA SER A 110 -1.29 -1.51 -20.33
C SER A 110 -1.70 -0.65 -21.52
N LEU A 111 -2.74 0.18 -21.34
CA LEU A 111 -3.18 1.13 -22.38
C LEU A 111 -2.11 2.18 -22.67
N ALA A 112 -1.47 2.75 -21.64
CA ALA A 112 -0.38 3.71 -21.83
C ALA A 112 0.78 3.14 -22.65
N LYS A 113 1.15 1.88 -22.41
CA LYS A 113 2.16 1.17 -23.24
C LYS A 113 1.71 1.05 -24.70
N LYS A 114 0.45 0.66 -24.95
CA LYS A 114 -0.11 0.54 -26.29
C LYS A 114 -0.10 1.88 -27.01
N LEU A 115 -0.58 2.95 -26.35
CA LEU A 115 -0.60 4.29 -26.93
C LEU A 115 0.80 4.83 -27.27
N LEU A 116 1.80 4.57 -26.42
CA LEU A 116 3.18 4.94 -26.72
C LEU A 116 3.74 4.15 -27.91
N LYS A 117 3.41 2.86 -28.01
CA LYS A 117 3.78 2.05 -29.17
C LYS A 117 3.16 2.56 -30.47
N GLU A 118 1.87 2.94 -30.45
CA GLU A 118 1.18 3.55 -31.59
C GLU A 118 1.78 4.89 -32.01
N LYS A 119 2.31 5.65 -31.04
CA LYS A 119 3.07 6.90 -31.30
C LYS A 119 4.52 6.65 -31.76
N GLY A 120 4.93 5.37 -31.97
CA GLY A 120 6.29 5.00 -32.39
C GLY A 120 7.35 5.14 -31.28
N LYS A 121 6.92 5.20 -30.03
CA LYS A 121 7.75 5.35 -28.82
C LYS A 121 7.69 4.11 -27.93
N GLU A 122 7.75 2.91 -28.54
CA GLU A 122 7.70 1.66 -27.79
C GLU A 122 8.81 1.62 -26.72
N ILE A 123 8.41 1.38 -25.47
CA ILE A 123 9.36 1.21 -24.38
C ILE A 123 9.77 -0.26 -24.32
N THR A 124 11.09 -0.51 -24.45
CA THR A 124 11.60 -1.88 -24.39
C THR A 124 11.38 -2.54 -23.01
N PRO A 125 11.25 -3.87 -22.94
CA PRO A 125 11.11 -4.58 -21.67
C PRO A 125 12.21 -4.25 -20.66
N GLU A 126 13.46 -4.09 -21.13
CA GLU A 126 14.59 -3.73 -20.27
C GLU A 126 14.40 -2.32 -19.66
N ARG A 127 13.88 -1.38 -20.46
CA ARG A 127 13.60 -0.03 -19.99
C ARG A 127 12.47 -0.01 -18.95
N ILE A 128 11.42 -0.83 -19.15
CA ILE A 128 10.33 -1.00 -18.19
C ILE A 128 10.88 -1.54 -16.87
N GLU A 129 11.79 -2.53 -16.90
CA GLU A 129 12.38 -3.07 -15.67
C GLU A 129 13.25 -2.04 -14.95
N VAL A 130 14.03 -1.22 -15.66
CA VAL A 130 14.79 -0.11 -15.06
C VAL A 130 13.86 0.89 -14.36
N ILE A 131 12.77 1.29 -15.02
CA ILE A 131 11.76 2.19 -14.46
C ILE A 131 11.15 1.59 -13.19
N ARG A 132 10.78 0.30 -13.22
CA ARG A 132 10.25 -0.43 -12.08
C ARG A 132 11.22 -0.45 -10.89
N GLN A 133 12.50 -0.74 -11.15
CA GLN A 133 13.53 -0.75 -10.11
C GLN A 133 13.75 0.65 -9.51
N GLN A 134 13.76 1.68 -10.33
CA GLN A 134 13.86 3.06 -9.87
C GLN A 134 12.67 3.43 -8.97
N ARG A 135 11.45 3.03 -9.37
CA ARG A 135 10.25 3.27 -8.56
C ARG A 135 10.30 2.54 -7.21
N ILE A 136 10.74 1.27 -7.19
CA ILE A 136 10.93 0.51 -5.94
C ILE A 136 11.96 1.21 -5.03
N LEU A 137 13.06 1.70 -5.58
CA LEU A 137 14.07 2.45 -4.82
C LEU A 137 13.50 3.76 -4.25
N GLU A 138 12.70 4.49 -5.04
CA GLU A 138 12.03 5.71 -4.60
C GLU A 138 11.06 5.43 -3.44
N LEU A 139 10.18 4.45 -3.61
CA LEU A 139 9.23 4.03 -2.59
C LEU A 139 9.90 3.43 -1.34
N SER A 140 11.15 2.96 -1.46
CA SER A 140 11.93 2.44 -0.34
C SER A 140 12.47 3.52 0.58
N LYS A 141 12.44 4.78 0.17
CA LYS A 141 12.87 5.88 1.04
C LYS A 141 11.94 5.98 2.26
N PRO A 142 12.50 6.32 3.43
CA PRO A 142 11.68 6.60 4.61
C PRO A 142 10.69 7.74 4.36
N GLU A 143 9.55 7.70 5.06
CA GLU A 143 8.60 8.81 5.10
C GLU A 143 9.28 10.08 5.61
N GLU A 144 8.97 11.21 4.96
CA GLU A 144 9.60 12.49 5.29
C GLU A 144 9.04 13.07 6.60
N ASP A 145 9.90 13.77 7.31
CA ASP A 145 9.70 14.68 8.44
C ASP A 145 8.57 14.33 9.45
N GLN A 146 8.88 13.40 10.37
CA GLN A 146 7.98 13.00 11.45
C GLN A 146 8.07 13.91 12.70
N LYS A 147 8.68 15.09 12.62
CA LYS A 147 8.98 15.96 13.79
C LYS A 147 7.73 16.30 14.58
N VAL A 148 6.65 16.72 13.91
CA VAL A 148 5.39 17.08 14.57
C VAL A 148 4.81 15.87 15.30
N TYR A 149 4.80 14.71 14.65
CA TYR A 149 4.30 13.48 15.21
C TYR A 149 5.12 13.00 16.42
N ILE A 150 6.44 13.16 16.36
CA ILE A 150 7.37 12.87 17.46
C ILE A 150 7.11 13.81 18.65
N ILE A 151 6.95 15.13 18.42
CA ILE A 151 6.64 16.10 19.46
C ILE A 151 5.32 15.77 20.16
N LEU A 152 4.27 15.46 19.38
CA LEU A 152 2.99 15.02 19.92
C LEU A 152 3.11 13.73 20.73
N GLY A 153 3.96 12.82 20.28
CA GLY A 153 4.27 11.59 20.99
C GLY A 153 4.88 11.84 22.37
N TYR A 154 5.87 12.74 22.47
CA TYR A 154 6.46 13.11 23.76
C TYR A 154 5.46 13.80 24.67
N LEU A 155 4.73 14.79 24.16
CA LEU A 155 3.69 15.49 24.96
C LEU A 155 2.65 14.52 25.51
N SER A 156 2.15 13.60 24.66
CA SER A 156 1.16 12.60 25.07
C SER A 156 1.74 11.60 26.07
N ALA A 157 3.03 11.27 25.96
CA ALA A 157 3.71 10.39 26.91
C ALA A 157 3.77 11.00 28.30
N PHE A 158 4.04 12.30 28.42
CA PHE A 158 4.08 13.01 29.72
C PHE A 158 2.67 13.22 30.33
N LEU A 159 1.66 13.53 29.49
CA LEU A 159 0.31 13.89 29.96
C LEU A 159 -0.53 12.70 30.43
N GLY A 160 -0.24 11.48 30.04
CA GLY A 160 -1.05 10.32 30.44
C GLY A 160 -0.46 8.98 30.03
N GLY A 161 0.64 8.97 29.29
CA GLY A 161 1.38 7.77 28.90
C GLY A 161 0.76 6.98 27.76
N LEU A 162 -0.53 6.69 27.80
CA LEU A 162 -1.19 5.73 26.90
C LEU A 162 -1.07 6.11 25.42
N LEU A 163 -1.43 7.33 25.04
CA LEU A 163 -1.32 7.82 23.65
C LEU A 163 0.14 7.88 23.19
N GLY A 164 1.05 8.28 24.09
CA GLY A 164 2.49 8.24 23.81
C GLY A 164 2.99 6.84 23.50
N ILE A 165 2.51 5.83 24.25
CA ILE A 165 2.83 4.42 23.99
C ILE A 165 2.40 4.01 22.57
N PHE A 166 1.16 4.34 22.15
CA PHE A 166 0.67 4.03 20.82
C PHE A 166 1.48 4.72 19.72
N ILE A 167 1.78 6.01 19.88
CA ILE A 167 2.59 6.77 18.92
C ILE A 167 4.00 6.18 18.85
N GLY A 168 4.63 5.92 19.98
CA GLY A 168 5.97 5.34 20.04
C GLY A 168 6.02 3.94 19.42
N TRP A 169 5.04 3.11 19.69
CA TRP A 169 4.92 1.78 19.10
C TRP A 169 4.73 1.85 17.58
N HIS A 170 3.86 2.74 17.11
CA HIS A 170 3.63 2.95 15.68
C HIS A 170 4.92 3.37 14.96
N LEU A 171 5.60 4.41 15.46
CA LEU A 171 6.89 4.85 14.90
C LEU A 171 7.94 3.74 14.85
N LEU A 172 7.96 2.86 15.87
CA LEU A 172 8.95 1.80 15.97
C LEU A 172 8.67 0.63 15.02
N THR A 173 7.39 0.26 14.83
CA THR A 173 7.02 -1.02 14.22
C THR A 173 6.38 -0.92 12.85
N TYR A 174 5.91 0.28 12.46
CA TYR A 174 5.16 0.43 11.22
C TYR A 174 6.02 0.11 9.99
N LYS A 175 5.49 -0.77 9.15
CA LYS A 175 6.11 -1.21 7.89
C LYS A 175 5.18 -0.94 6.73
N LYS A 176 5.74 -0.47 5.61
CA LYS A 176 5.05 -0.36 4.33
C LYS A 176 5.41 -1.53 3.42
N THR A 177 4.47 -1.94 2.58
CA THR A 177 4.67 -2.99 1.56
C THR A 177 4.97 -2.33 0.23
N LEU A 178 6.04 -2.76 -0.42
CA LEU A 178 6.44 -2.30 -1.75
C LEU A 178 5.71 -3.10 -2.85
N PRO A 179 5.64 -2.60 -4.09
CA PRO A 179 4.98 -3.29 -5.21
C PRO A 179 5.52 -4.70 -5.52
N ASN A 180 6.77 -4.97 -5.11
CA ASN A 180 7.38 -6.29 -5.21
C ASN A 180 7.11 -7.20 -4.00
N GLY A 181 6.18 -6.84 -3.11
CA GLY A 181 5.85 -7.57 -1.89
C GLY A 181 6.88 -7.47 -0.76
N SER A 182 7.93 -6.67 -0.91
CA SER A 182 8.90 -6.45 0.18
C SER A 182 8.30 -5.56 1.27
N ARG A 183 8.48 -5.93 2.54
CA ARG A 183 8.06 -5.12 3.69
C ARG A 183 9.26 -4.45 4.31
N ILE A 184 9.24 -3.13 4.36
CA ILE A 184 10.29 -2.30 4.93
C ILE A 184 9.73 -1.39 6.01
N TYR A 185 10.58 -0.90 6.92
CA TYR A 185 10.16 0.13 7.87
C TYR A 185 9.83 1.41 7.14
N ALA A 186 8.67 2.02 7.47
CA ALA A 186 8.23 3.26 6.85
C ALA A 186 9.06 4.46 7.34
N TYR A 187 9.49 4.45 8.59
CA TYR A 187 10.19 5.56 9.22
C TYR A 187 11.70 5.36 9.26
N SER A 188 12.44 6.48 9.28
CA SER A 188 13.89 6.47 9.39
C SER A 188 14.37 5.79 10.69
N GLU A 189 15.63 5.34 10.70
CA GLU A 189 16.21 4.76 11.92
C GLU A 189 16.19 5.75 13.09
N ASN A 190 16.38 7.05 12.82
CA ASN A 190 16.32 8.09 13.83
C ASN A 190 14.92 8.23 14.41
N ASP A 191 13.86 8.28 13.56
CA ASP A 191 12.47 8.41 14.01
C ASP A 191 12.03 7.19 14.82
N ARG A 192 12.47 5.99 14.42
CA ARG A 192 12.25 4.76 15.16
C ARG A 192 12.93 4.77 16.54
N LYS A 193 14.15 5.33 16.64
CA LYS A 193 14.84 5.55 17.93
C LYS A 193 14.04 6.53 18.81
N GLN A 194 13.48 7.60 18.23
CA GLN A 194 12.58 8.50 18.95
C GLN A 194 11.30 7.76 19.39
N GLY A 195 10.70 6.96 18.53
CA GLY A 195 9.53 6.12 18.86
C GLY A 195 9.80 5.21 20.07
N ASN A 196 10.97 4.55 20.13
CA ASN A 196 11.35 3.73 21.25
C ASN A 196 11.49 4.54 22.58
N ARG A 197 12.05 5.76 22.51
CA ARG A 197 12.16 6.65 23.68
C ARG A 197 10.77 7.08 24.16
N ILE A 198 9.89 7.49 23.26
CA ILE A 198 8.52 7.89 23.57
C ILE A 198 7.75 6.72 24.23
N LEU A 199 7.92 5.50 23.74
CA LEU A 199 7.30 4.29 24.29
C LEU A 199 7.75 4.05 25.74
N ILE A 200 9.06 4.13 26.02
CA ILE A 200 9.62 3.94 27.37
C ILE A 200 9.10 5.04 28.31
N ILE A 201 9.16 6.30 27.91
CA ILE A 201 8.67 7.43 28.71
C ILE A 201 7.18 7.29 28.98
N GLY A 202 6.39 6.96 27.95
CA GLY A 202 4.95 6.74 28.10
C GLY A 202 4.62 5.62 29.08
N GLY A 203 5.39 4.51 29.05
CA GLY A 203 5.25 3.43 30.02
C GLY A 203 5.53 3.87 31.47
N ILE A 204 6.62 4.64 31.68
CA ILE A 204 6.98 5.18 33.00
C ILE A 204 5.88 6.11 33.52
N PHE A 205 5.41 7.07 32.72
CA PHE A 205 4.40 8.01 33.13
C PHE A 205 3.01 7.37 33.30
N LEU A 206 2.68 6.35 32.53
CA LEU A 206 1.45 5.58 32.75
C LEU A 206 1.43 4.94 34.14
N VAL A 207 2.52 4.26 34.53
CA VAL A 207 2.66 3.67 35.84
C VAL A 207 2.62 4.72 36.93
N PHE A 208 3.32 5.85 36.76
CA PHE A 208 3.31 6.97 37.68
C PHE A 208 1.90 7.52 37.94
N TRP A 209 1.11 7.75 36.88
CA TRP A 209 -0.27 8.24 37.01
C TRP A 209 -1.22 7.24 37.68
N ILE A 210 -1.01 5.93 37.41
CA ILE A 210 -1.76 4.86 38.11
C ILE A 210 -1.46 4.88 39.60
N ILE A 211 -0.20 4.98 40.01
CA ILE A 211 0.19 5.02 41.42
C ILE A 211 -0.42 6.24 42.13
N ILE A 212 -0.32 7.43 41.53
CA ILE A 212 -0.93 8.67 42.12
C ILE A 212 -2.43 8.52 42.31
N ARG A 213 -3.13 7.81 41.44
CA ARG A 213 -4.59 7.66 41.53
C ARG A 213 -5.03 6.62 42.55
N ILE A 214 -4.15 5.70 42.95
CA ILE A 214 -4.44 4.65 43.96
C ILE A 214 -4.07 5.12 45.36
N LEU A 215 -3.10 6.04 45.50
CA LEU A 215 -2.73 6.69 46.77
C LEU A 215 -3.69 7.83 47.11
#